data_1c34de061ded7fcd2651805f6281ded1
#
_entry.id   1c34de061ded7fcd2651805f6281ded1
#
_cell.length_a   1.000
_cell.length_b   1.000
_cell.length_c   1.000
_cell.angle_alpha   90.00
_cell.angle_beta   90.00
_cell.angle_gamma   90.00
#
_symmetry.space_group_name_H-M   'P 1'
#
loop_
_entity.id
_entity.type
_entity.pdbx_description
1 polymer ?
#
loop_
_entity_poly.entity_id
_entity_poly.type
_entity_poly.pdbx_seq_one_letter_code
_entity_poly.pdbx_strand_id
1 'polypeptide(L)'
;MFLLADFFFRHLNGTVLESFVRPAVLITDAYNALSNQPSRRQRDQEFLEAILNTLRANGNVLLPVDTAGRVLELLLILEQYWEQHHLTFPIFFLTYVSSSTIDYVKSFLEWMSDSIAKSFEHTRDNAFLLK
;
A
#
# COMPACT_ATOMS: atom_id res chain seq x y z
N MET A 1 25.22 14.49 9.09
CA MET A 1 24.33 13.76 8.16
C MET A 1 22.95 13.78 8.78
N PHE A 2 22.01 14.41 8.12
CA PHE A 2 20.61 14.46 8.56
C PHE A 2 19.88 13.29 7.89
N LEU A 3 19.14 12.53 8.67
CA LEU A 3 18.30 11.47 8.16
C LEU A 3 16.85 11.79 8.50
N LEU A 4 16.00 11.95 7.49
CA LEU A 4 14.55 12.02 7.65
C LEU A 4 14.03 10.60 7.49
N ALA A 5 13.61 9.96 8.57
CA ALA A 5 13.05 8.64 8.53
C ALA A 5 11.51 8.72 8.63
N ASP A 6 10.85 8.45 7.55
CA ASP A 6 9.42 8.19 7.52
C ASP A 6 9.23 6.70 7.84
N PHE A 7 8.94 6.37 9.10
CA PHE A 7 8.87 5.00 9.62
C PHE A 7 7.59 4.27 9.19
N PHE A 8 7.24 4.33 7.93
CA PHE A 8 6.16 3.53 7.41
C PHE A 8 6.71 2.33 6.63
N PHE A 9 6.62 1.15 7.20
CA PHE A 9 6.77 -0.10 6.45
C PHE A 9 5.60 -0.20 5.46
N ARG A 10 5.76 0.38 4.28
CA ARG A 10 4.75 0.37 3.23
C ARG A 10 5.07 -0.70 2.21
N HIS A 11 4.03 -1.26 1.57
CA HIS A 11 4.22 -2.14 0.42
C HIS A 11 4.97 -1.46 -0.72
N LEU A 12 4.80 -0.15 -0.87
CA LEU A 12 5.41 0.62 -1.95
C LEU A 12 6.86 1.00 -1.64
N ASN A 13 7.17 1.32 -0.39
CA ASN A 13 8.51 1.70 0.04
C ASN A 13 8.97 0.81 1.18
N GLY A 14 10.04 0.07 0.96
CA GLY A 14 10.74 -0.65 2.02
C GLY A 14 11.76 0.27 2.69
N THR A 15 11.59 0.59 3.97
CA THR A 15 12.63 1.29 4.73
C THR A 15 13.53 0.26 5.41
N VAL A 16 14.80 0.23 5.05
CA VAL A 16 15.80 -0.63 5.68
C VAL A 16 16.46 0.15 6.82
N LEU A 17 16.10 -0.18 8.06
CA LEU A 17 16.67 0.46 9.25
C LEU A 17 18.11 0.01 9.56
N GLU A 18 18.54 -1.13 9.02
CA GLU A 18 19.82 -1.75 9.32
C GLU A 18 21.05 -0.98 8.78
N SER A 19 20.85 -0.09 7.82
CA SER A 19 21.92 0.70 7.21
C SER A 19 22.25 2.00 7.94
N PHE A 20 21.67 2.25 9.11
CA PHE A 20 21.97 3.44 9.90
C PHE A 20 23.35 3.36 10.57
N VAL A 21 24.35 3.88 9.92
CA VAL A 21 25.67 4.08 10.54
C VAL A 21 25.60 5.31 11.42
N ARG A 22 25.20 5.16 12.68
CA ARG A 22 25.24 6.15 13.76
C ARG A 22 25.11 7.61 13.28
N PRO A 23 23.92 8.07 12.88
CA PRO A 23 23.73 9.46 12.47
C PRO A 23 23.99 10.38 13.67
N ALA A 24 24.59 11.53 13.42
CA ALA A 24 24.78 12.54 14.46
C ALA A 24 23.44 13.16 14.92
N VAL A 25 22.45 13.21 14.01
CA VAL A 25 21.11 13.74 14.28
C VAL A 25 20.11 12.87 13.53
N LEU A 26 19.03 12.47 14.22
CA LEU A 26 17.84 11.84 13.65
C LEU A 26 16.69 12.82 13.75
N ILE A 27 16.09 13.15 12.61
CA ILE A 27 14.87 13.97 12.56
C ILE A 27 13.73 13.04 12.14
N THR A 28 12.70 12.93 12.96
CA THR A 28 11.53 12.10 12.72
C THR A 28 10.28 12.81 13.22
N ASP A 29 9.12 12.51 12.66
CA ASP A 29 7.88 12.97 13.27
C ASP A 29 7.51 12.12 14.50
N ALA A 30 6.66 12.66 15.35
CA ALA A 30 6.17 12.01 16.55
C ALA A 30 4.68 11.67 16.47
N TYR A 31 4.07 11.71 15.30
CA TYR A 31 2.62 11.54 15.13
C TYR A 31 2.11 10.22 15.72
N ASN A 32 2.88 9.16 15.57
CA ASN A 32 2.52 7.83 16.05
C ASN A 32 3.28 7.42 17.34
N ALA A 33 4.02 8.32 17.99
CA ALA A 33 4.90 7.96 19.11
C ALA A 33 4.16 7.35 20.31
N LEU A 34 2.91 7.74 20.55
CA LEU A 34 2.07 7.25 21.66
C LEU A 34 0.99 6.26 21.18
N SER A 35 0.95 5.93 19.90
CA SER A 35 -0.08 5.09 19.31
C SER A 35 0.39 3.64 19.22
N ASN A 36 -0.10 2.79 20.13
CA ASN A 36 0.09 1.34 20.03
C ASN A 36 -0.80 0.79 18.91
N GLN A 37 -0.24 0.70 17.73
CA GLN A 37 -0.93 0.11 16.58
C GLN A 37 -0.81 -1.41 16.61
N PRO A 38 -1.88 -2.16 16.28
CA PRO A 38 -1.77 -3.60 16.06
C PRO A 38 -0.80 -3.89 14.91
N SER A 39 -0.32 -5.14 14.85
CA SER A 39 0.58 -5.54 13.77
C SER A 39 -0.07 -5.29 12.41
N ARG A 40 0.75 -4.99 11.40
CA ARG A 40 0.28 -4.76 10.05
C ARG A 40 -0.61 -5.91 9.54
N ARG A 41 -0.14 -7.15 9.73
CA ARG A 41 -0.89 -8.34 9.31
C ARG A 41 -2.29 -8.38 9.92
N GLN A 42 -2.40 -8.04 11.19
CA GLN A 42 -3.69 -8.00 11.88
C GLN A 42 -4.60 -6.90 11.31
N ARG A 43 -4.07 -5.70 11.07
CA ARG A 43 -4.84 -4.58 10.50
C ARG A 43 -5.32 -4.89 9.09
N ASP A 44 -4.45 -5.46 8.25
CA ASP A 44 -4.80 -5.84 6.88
C ASP A 44 -5.89 -6.91 6.88
N GLN A 45 -5.82 -7.89 7.79
CA GLN A 45 -6.83 -8.92 7.95
C GLN A 45 -8.18 -8.35 8.41
N GLU A 46 -8.19 -7.54 9.48
CA GLU A 46 -9.40 -6.89 9.98
C GLU A 46 -10.07 -6.01 8.92
N PHE A 47 -9.26 -5.28 8.16
CA PHE A 47 -9.72 -4.45 7.04
C PHE A 47 -10.41 -5.29 5.96
N LEU A 48 -9.76 -6.35 5.50
CA LEU A 48 -10.32 -7.25 4.48
C LEU A 48 -11.58 -7.98 4.97
N GLU A 49 -11.58 -8.44 6.21
CA GLU A 49 -12.75 -9.09 6.81
C GLU A 49 -13.95 -8.15 6.89
N ALA A 50 -13.75 -6.89 7.29
CA ALA A 50 -14.82 -5.89 7.33
C ALA A 50 -15.44 -5.64 5.95
N ILE A 51 -14.59 -5.51 4.92
CA ILE A 51 -15.05 -5.35 3.54
C ILE A 51 -15.83 -6.57 3.08
N LEU A 52 -15.28 -7.77 3.25
CA LEU A 52 -15.91 -9.00 2.77
C LEU A 52 -17.23 -9.29 3.46
N ASN A 53 -17.34 -9.06 4.76
CA ASN A 53 -18.57 -9.25 5.50
C ASN A 53 -19.68 -8.34 4.94
N THR A 54 -19.34 -7.09 4.61
CA THR A 54 -20.29 -6.14 4.00
C THR A 54 -20.69 -6.58 2.59
N LEU A 55 -19.74 -6.97 1.75
CA LEU A 55 -20.02 -7.40 0.37
C LEU A 55 -20.84 -8.70 0.32
N ARG A 56 -20.55 -9.66 1.20
CA ARG A 56 -21.30 -10.93 1.32
C ARG A 56 -22.73 -10.70 1.81
N ALA A 57 -22.94 -9.65 2.59
CA ALA A 57 -24.29 -9.21 3.00
C ALA A 57 -25.00 -8.38 1.91
N ASN A 58 -24.48 -8.38 0.67
CA ASN A 58 -25.01 -7.60 -0.46
C ASN A 58 -24.98 -6.07 -0.21
N GLY A 59 -24.05 -5.61 0.62
CA GLY A 59 -23.81 -4.19 0.89
C GLY A 59 -22.74 -3.60 -0.02
N ASN A 60 -22.55 -2.29 0.07
CA ASN A 60 -21.49 -1.54 -0.61
C ASN A 60 -20.51 -0.98 0.40
N VAL A 61 -19.24 -0.87 0.03
CA VAL A 61 -18.20 -0.30 0.85
C VAL A 61 -17.70 0.99 0.20
N LEU A 62 -17.65 2.07 0.97
CA LEU A 62 -17.05 3.34 0.57
C LEU A 62 -15.81 3.58 1.41
N LEU A 63 -14.66 3.73 0.76
CA LEU A 63 -13.38 4.05 1.39
C LEU A 63 -12.96 5.47 1.01
N PRO A 64 -13.17 6.48 1.88
CA PRO A 64 -12.63 7.82 1.66
C PRO A 64 -11.10 7.77 1.78
N VAL A 65 -10.39 8.18 0.73
CA VAL A 65 -8.93 8.09 0.66
C VAL A 65 -8.35 9.31 -0.05
N ASP A 66 -7.07 9.56 0.18
CA ASP A 66 -6.33 10.58 -0.57
C ASP A 66 -6.09 10.12 -2.01
N THR A 67 -5.84 11.09 -2.90
CA THR A 67 -5.65 10.81 -4.34
C THR A 67 -4.36 10.03 -4.64
N ALA A 68 -3.37 10.08 -3.75
CA ALA A 68 -2.07 9.43 -3.92
C ALA A 68 -1.54 8.89 -2.60
N GLY A 69 -0.44 8.16 -2.63
CA GLY A 69 0.20 7.59 -1.44
C GLY A 69 -0.57 6.39 -0.89
N ARG A 70 -1.26 6.54 0.23
CA ARG A 70 -1.90 5.40 0.93
C ARG A 70 -2.95 4.65 0.11
N VAL A 71 -3.65 5.32 -0.78
CA VAL A 71 -4.63 4.67 -1.67
C VAL A 71 -3.98 3.58 -2.53
N LEU A 72 -2.74 3.80 -2.97
CA LEU A 72 -2.02 2.83 -3.79
C LEU A 72 -1.68 1.55 -3.02
N GLU A 73 -1.37 1.68 -1.73
CA GLU A 73 -1.17 0.51 -0.86
C GLU A 73 -2.46 -0.28 -0.66
N LEU A 74 -3.57 0.42 -0.46
CA LEU A 74 -4.89 -0.21 -0.33
C LEU A 74 -5.30 -0.92 -1.62
N LEU A 75 -5.08 -0.30 -2.78
CA LEU A 75 -5.35 -0.94 -4.08
C LEU A 75 -4.53 -2.21 -4.26
N LEU A 76 -3.23 -2.21 -3.90
CA LEU A 76 -2.41 -3.42 -3.96
C LEU A 76 -2.90 -4.53 -3.02
N ILE A 77 -3.27 -4.19 -1.78
CA ILE A 77 -3.80 -5.16 -0.82
C ILE A 77 -5.09 -5.78 -1.36
N LEU A 78 -5.98 -4.95 -1.89
CA LEU A 78 -7.25 -5.42 -2.45
C LEU A 78 -7.01 -6.29 -3.68
N GLU A 79 -6.20 -5.83 -4.64
CA GLU A 79 -5.92 -6.57 -5.88
C GLU A 79 -5.32 -7.95 -5.58
N GLN A 80 -4.28 -8.01 -4.74
CA GLN A 80 -3.65 -9.27 -4.34
C GLN A 80 -4.65 -10.22 -3.67
N TYR A 81 -5.51 -9.70 -2.81
CA TYR A 81 -6.51 -10.50 -2.13
C TYR A 81 -7.60 -10.98 -3.09
N TRP A 82 -8.09 -10.11 -4.00
CA TRP A 82 -9.08 -10.45 -5.01
C TRP A 82 -8.58 -11.53 -5.97
N GLU A 83 -7.36 -11.39 -6.44
CA GLU A 83 -6.73 -12.39 -7.30
C GLU A 83 -6.55 -13.74 -6.59
N GLN A 84 -6.01 -13.73 -5.38
CA GLN A 84 -5.77 -14.95 -4.60
C GLN A 84 -7.06 -15.72 -4.29
N HIS A 85 -8.17 -15.02 -4.05
CA HIS A 85 -9.45 -15.61 -3.67
C HIS A 85 -10.47 -15.66 -4.82
N HIS A 86 -10.06 -15.28 -6.04
CA HIS A 86 -10.89 -15.26 -7.25
C HIS A 86 -12.22 -14.50 -7.04
N LEU A 87 -12.14 -13.34 -6.37
CA LEU A 87 -13.30 -12.52 -6.08
C LEU A 87 -13.73 -11.72 -7.33
N THR A 88 -15.03 -11.58 -7.52
CA THR A 88 -15.62 -10.91 -8.69
C THR A 88 -16.30 -9.58 -8.36
N PHE A 89 -16.22 -9.11 -7.13
CA PHE A 89 -16.77 -7.82 -6.74
C PHE A 89 -15.99 -6.68 -7.42
N PRO A 90 -16.66 -5.74 -8.11
CA PRO A 90 -15.99 -4.65 -8.78
C PRO A 90 -15.39 -3.65 -7.78
N ILE A 91 -14.20 -3.13 -8.08
CA ILE A 91 -13.54 -2.07 -7.34
C ILE A 91 -13.52 -0.81 -8.21
N PHE A 92 -13.97 0.32 -7.67
CA PHE A 92 -14.00 1.60 -8.37
C PHE A 92 -13.09 2.60 -7.66
N PHE A 93 -12.10 3.11 -8.36
CA PHE A 93 -11.27 4.23 -7.90
C PHE A 93 -11.78 5.52 -8.50
N LEU A 94 -12.54 6.28 -7.70
CA LEU A 94 -13.26 7.48 -8.15
C LEU A 94 -12.47 8.75 -7.82
N THR A 95 -11.72 9.23 -8.80
CA THR A 95 -11.04 10.55 -8.75
C THR A 95 -10.85 11.09 -10.16
N TYR A 96 -10.77 12.41 -10.29
CA TYR A 96 -10.53 13.08 -11.59
C TYR A 96 -9.19 12.70 -12.24
N VAL A 97 -8.23 12.24 -11.45
CA VAL A 97 -6.87 11.91 -11.91
C VAL A 97 -6.55 10.41 -11.76
N SER A 98 -7.56 9.55 -11.59
CA SER A 98 -7.34 8.11 -11.33
C SER A 98 -6.46 7.45 -12.39
N SER A 99 -6.77 7.63 -13.68
CA SER A 99 -5.97 7.06 -14.78
C SER A 99 -4.55 7.57 -14.75
N SER A 100 -4.36 8.88 -14.63
CA SER A 100 -3.03 9.48 -14.59
C SER A 100 -2.23 9.02 -13.37
N THR A 101 -2.87 8.88 -12.21
CA THR A 101 -2.21 8.37 -11.00
C THR A 101 -1.73 6.95 -11.19
N ILE A 102 -2.55 6.06 -11.72
CA ILE A 102 -2.19 4.66 -11.97
C ILE A 102 -1.11 4.56 -13.05
N ASP A 103 -1.20 5.31 -14.13
CA ASP A 103 -0.18 5.32 -15.20
C ASP A 103 1.17 5.84 -14.70
N TYR A 104 1.15 6.87 -13.84
CA TYR A 104 2.36 7.36 -13.18
C TYR A 104 2.99 6.29 -12.30
N VAL A 105 2.20 5.64 -11.47
CA VAL A 105 2.67 4.58 -10.57
C VAL A 105 3.29 3.42 -11.35
N LYS A 106 2.68 3.00 -12.45
CA LYS A 106 3.23 1.97 -13.35
C LYS A 106 4.61 2.31 -13.90
N SER A 107 4.91 3.60 -14.08
CA SER A 107 6.21 4.07 -14.61
C SER A 107 7.29 4.19 -13.53
N PHE A 108 6.94 4.15 -12.23
CA PHE A 108 7.86 4.36 -11.11
C PHE A 108 8.11 3.11 -10.24
N LEU A 109 8.02 1.92 -10.82
CA LEU A 109 8.23 0.67 -10.09
C LEU A 109 9.63 0.55 -9.46
N GLU A 110 10.64 1.15 -10.06
CA GLU A 110 12.02 1.17 -9.56
C GLU A 110 12.20 1.93 -8.24
N TRP A 111 11.24 2.82 -7.91
CA TRP A 111 11.21 3.58 -6.66
C TRP A 111 10.42 2.89 -5.55
N MET A 112 9.91 1.70 -5.83
CA MET A 112 9.12 0.92 -4.89
C MET A 112 9.98 -0.09 -4.14
N SER A 113 9.34 -0.87 -3.24
CA SER A 113 10.05 -1.89 -2.49
C SER A 113 10.64 -2.96 -3.42
N ASP A 114 11.77 -3.54 -3.01
CA ASP A 114 12.45 -4.62 -3.73
C ASP A 114 11.52 -5.80 -4.08
N SER A 115 10.51 -6.06 -3.23
CA SER A 115 9.55 -7.13 -3.49
C SER A 115 8.70 -6.85 -4.72
N ILE A 116 8.27 -5.60 -4.92
CA ILE A 116 7.51 -5.18 -6.10
C ILE A 116 8.40 -5.14 -7.33
N ALA A 117 9.59 -4.56 -7.21
CA ALA A 117 10.56 -4.49 -8.30
C ALA A 117 10.97 -5.89 -8.79
N LYS A 118 11.30 -6.82 -7.88
CA LYS A 118 11.65 -8.21 -8.20
C LYS A 118 10.48 -9.00 -8.80
N SER A 119 9.26 -8.77 -8.35
CA SER A 119 8.08 -9.40 -8.95
C SER A 119 7.95 -8.98 -10.41
N PHE A 120 8.12 -7.69 -10.70
CA PHE A 120 8.10 -7.18 -12.07
C PHE A 120 9.25 -7.74 -12.93
N GLU A 121 10.46 -7.85 -12.39
CA GLU A 121 11.60 -8.41 -13.11
C GLU A 121 11.39 -9.89 -13.46
N HIS A 122 10.76 -10.67 -12.58
CA HIS A 122 10.58 -12.12 -12.76
C HIS A 122 9.40 -12.48 -13.65
N THR A 123 8.25 -11.85 -13.43
CA THR A 123 7.00 -12.18 -14.14
C THR A 123 6.69 -11.21 -15.26
N ARG A 124 7.35 -10.05 -15.30
CA ARG A 124 6.98 -8.86 -16.08
C ARG A 124 5.55 -8.38 -15.84
N ASP A 125 4.92 -8.87 -14.79
CA ASP A 125 3.60 -8.42 -14.38
C ASP A 125 3.74 -7.18 -13.49
N ASN A 126 3.17 -6.09 -13.96
CA ASN A 126 3.14 -4.86 -13.17
C ASN A 126 2.07 -5.01 -12.09
N ALA A 127 2.47 -4.84 -10.82
CA ALA A 127 1.56 -4.95 -9.66
C ALA A 127 0.34 -4.00 -9.71
N PHE A 128 0.36 -3.00 -10.57
CA PHE A 128 -0.74 -2.05 -10.79
C PHE A 128 -1.50 -2.28 -12.10
N LEU A 129 -1.34 -3.43 -12.76
CA LEU A 129 -2.25 -3.88 -13.80
C LEU A 129 -3.53 -4.40 -13.14
N LEU A 130 -4.29 -3.47 -12.57
CA LEU A 130 -5.60 -3.74 -11.97
C LEU A 130 -6.51 -4.33 -13.05
N LYS A 131 -7.08 -5.51 -12.78
CA LYS A 131 -7.98 -6.24 -13.68
C LYS A 131 -9.42 -5.79 -13.49
#